data_f89fd0c3c8e419623cbb50a88504f733
#
_entry.id   f89fd0c3c8e419623cbb50a88504f733
#
_cell.length_a   1.000
_cell.length_b   1.000
_cell.length_c   1.000
_cell.angle_alpha   90.00
_cell.angle_beta   90.00
_cell.angle_gamma   90.00
#
_symmetry.space_group_name_H-M   'P 1'
#
loop_
_entity.id
_entity.type
_entity.pdbx_description
1 polymer ?
#
loop_
_entity_poly.entity_id
_entity_poly.type
_entity_poly.pdbx_seq_one_letter_code
_entity_poly.pdbx_strand_id
1 'polypeptide(L)'
;IGTTITAWIIAATGFWLDVTVLAFVLLGAGFVMTLLKKSLVKNIGQAVLGLSLVFVGLIYIKSSIPVIDTVPQTAAYIAGLASHGVCSVLIFLLIGVVITFILQSSSVTVVLTMVLAYLGWLSFPMAAAMVLGENIGTTIGANIAASGAGVQARRAALAHTVFNVAGAVFVLIFFNIFIKINLGLVSLFGLDSQMTAVFGIACVHTLFNTISTLVLVWFRKPFADLLTKWIKEPAPEKGDFHLKFIGSGRLFGTPSISIEQAYKETVNFAVTAQEGFQYVKLALNEKDPDKFEEYRQKLVKCEEVTDRFEYEIAAFLNSLTSESMNDHEAREVKVIYRVISELESLGDSCENISRLLTRLRVHKLDFDDETISKLNLLIGKVNHAFAVMVSNIKLAVDGGLKDISNAYSAEDKINETRDTLRDEGILQIEKGADKFLSINYYLDMLAELEAMGDFMINISQSLFHEFDN
;
A
#
# COMPACT_ATOMS: atom_id res chain seq x y z
N ILE A 1 -13.17 2.33 15.29
CA ILE A 1 -13.44 1.43 16.44
C ILE A 1 -12.11 1.11 17.15
N GLY A 2 -11.07 0.63 16.46
CA GLY A 2 -9.80 0.29 17.11
C GLY A 2 -9.16 1.42 17.92
N THR A 3 -9.16 2.64 17.43
CA THR A 3 -8.64 3.83 18.11
C THR A 3 -9.32 4.12 19.44
N THR A 4 -10.57 3.66 19.64
CA THR A 4 -11.31 3.91 20.88
C THR A 4 -10.81 3.08 22.07
N ILE A 5 -10.10 1.97 21.82
CA ILE A 5 -9.50 1.13 22.87
C ILE A 5 -8.51 1.92 23.72
N THR A 6 -7.74 2.81 23.12
CA THR A 6 -6.80 3.68 23.85
C THR A 6 -7.52 4.54 24.90
N ALA A 7 -8.69 5.10 24.56
CA ALA A 7 -9.49 5.88 25.48
C ALA A 7 -9.94 5.05 26.70
N TRP A 8 -10.36 3.79 26.50
CA TRP A 8 -10.75 2.89 27.59
C TRP A 8 -9.57 2.48 28.46
N ILE A 9 -8.41 2.16 27.86
CA ILE A 9 -7.19 1.84 28.61
C ILE A 9 -6.83 3.03 29.51
N ILE A 10 -6.82 4.25 28.98
CA ILE A 10 -6.44 5.44 29.74
C ILE A 10 -7.49 5.76 30.81
N ALA A 11 -8.79 5.62 30.51
CA ALA A 11 -9.83 5.80 31.52
C ALA A 11 -9.67 4.82 32.69
N ALA A 12 -9.49 3.52 32.39
CA ALA A 12 -9.37 2.48 33.39
C ALA A 12 -8.05 2.52 34.18
N THR A 13 -6.94 2.77 33.52
CA THR A 13 -5.62 2.71 34.17
C THR A 13 -5.10 4.07 34.62
N GLY A 14 -5.34 5.13 33.84
CA GLY A 14 -4.78 6.44 34.08
C GLY A 14 -5.58 7.33 35.04
N PHE A 15 -6.86 7.00 35.28
CA PHE A 15 -7.72 7.77 36.18
C PHE A 15 -8.20 6.96 37.38
N TRP A 16 -8.43 5.67 37.24
CA TRP A 16 -8.90 4.80 38.32
C TRP A 16 -7.76 4.33 39.24
N LEU A 17 -6.56 4.07 38.66
CA LEU A 17 -5.39 3.62 39.39
C LEU A 17 -4.39 4.76 39.56
N ASP A 18 -3.69 4.81 40.70
CA ASP A 18 -2.52 5.65 40.82
C ASP A 18 -1.33 4.98 40.11
N VAL A 19 -1.15 5.34 38.84
CA VAL A 19 -0.12 4.76 37.99
C VAL A 19 1.24 5.46 38.12
N THR A 20 1.38 6.43 39.01
CA THR A 20 2.61 7.25 39.11
C THR A 20 3.86 6.38 39.31
N VAL A 21 3.86 5.52 40.29
CA VAL A 21 5.01 4.61 40.55
C VAL A 21 5.11 3.56 39.45
N LEU A 22 3.97 3.00 39.05
CA LEU A 22 3.93 1.94 38.02
C LEU A 22 4.48 2.44 36.67
N ALA A 23 4.17 3.67 36.28
CA ALA A 23 4.66 4.26 35.02
C ALA A 23 6.20 4.29 34.97
N PHE A 24 6.86 4.71 36.05
CA PHE A 24 8.32 4.76 36.10
C PHE A 24 8.97 3.37 36.18
N VAL A 25 8.34 2.42 36.85
CA VAL A 25 8.80 1.02 36.90
C VAL A 25 8.70 0.38 35.52
N LEU A 26 7.56 0.56 34.82
CA LEU A 26 7.36 0.06 33.46
C LEU A 26 8.31 0.74 32.46
N LEU A 27 8.59 2.04 32.65
CA LEU A 27 9.57 2.76 31.82
C LEU A 27 10.96 2.11 31.90
N GLY A 28 11.45 1.85 33.13
CA GLY A 28 12.75 1.20 33.35
C GLY A 28 12.77 -0.25 32.82
N ALA A 29 11.72 -1.02 33.11
CA ALA A 29 11.62 -2.40 32.64
C ALA A 29 11.54 -2.49 31.11
N GLY A 30 10.69 -1.67 30.50
CA GLY A 30 10.55 -1.58 29.04
C GLY A 30 11.87 -1.20 28.37
N PHE A 31 12.59 -0.20 28.92
CA PHE A 31 13.90 0.18 28.41
C PHE A 31 14.91 -0.98 28.46
N VAL A 32 15.02 -1.67 29.58
CA VAL A 32 15.93 -2.83 29.72
C VAL A 32 15.58 -3.92 28.72
N MET A 33 14.29 -4.21 28.52
CA MET A 33 13.82 -5.21 27.55
C MET A 33 14.19 -4.84 26.10
N THR A 34 14.27 -3.56 25.74
CA THR A 34 14.68 -3.13 24.38
C THR A 34 16.15 -3.40 24.09
N LEU A 35 16.99 -3.56 25.11
CA LEU A 35 18.43 -3.85 24.99
C LEU A 35 18.70 -5.35 24.77
N LEU A 36 17.72 -6.21 24.96
CA LEU A 36 17.88 -7.65 24.81
C LEU A 36 17.88 -8.08 23.33
N LYS A 37 18.70 -9.09 23.00
CA LYS A 37 18.87 -9.57 21.61
C LYS A 37 17.67 -10.34 21.03
N LYS A 38 16.79 -10.86 21.88
CA LYS A 38 15.62 -11.65 21.44
C LYS A 38 14.55 -10.72 20.87
N SER A 39 14.25 -10.84 19.59
CA SER A 39 13.30 -9.98 18.84
C SER A 39 11.95 -9.83 19.55
N LEU A 40 11.34 -10.94 19.98
CA LEU A 40 10.06 -10.90 20.71
C LEU A 40 10.14 -10.07 21.99
N VAL A 41 11.20 -10.25 22.80
CA VAL A 41 11.38 -9.52 24.07
C VAL A 41 11.62 -8.02 23.81
N LYS A 42 12.41 -7.71 22.77
CA LYS A 42 12.65 -6.34 22.34
C LYS A 42 11.34 -5.66 21.91
N ASN A 43 10.51 -6.32 21.12
CA ASN A 43 9.24 -5.76 20.65
C ASN A 43 8.23 -5.56 21.80
N ILE A 44 8.16 -6.50 22.74
CA ILE A 44 7.37 -6.34 23.98
C ILE A 44 7.93 -5.17 24.79
N GLY A 45 9.26 -5.06 24.92
CA GLY A 45 9.91 -3.94 25.59
C GLY A 45 9.55 -2.58 24.99
N GLN A 46 9.52 -2.47 23.67
CA GLN A 46 9.08 -1.25 22.97
C GLN A 46 7.62 -0.91 23.26
N ALA A 47 6.73 -1.90 23.29
CA ALA A 47 5.32 -1.69 23.61
C ALA A 47 5.14 -1.22 25.06
N VAL A 48 5.84 -1.85 26.03
CA VAL A 48 5.81 -1.47 27.44
C VAL A 48 6.41 -0.07 27.64
N LEU A 49 7.50 0.25 26.96
CA LEU A 49 8.12 1.56 26.98
C LEU A 49 7.16 2.65 26.44
N GLY A 50 6.52 2.39 25.30
CA GLY A 50 5.54 3.32 24.72
C GLY A 50 4.35 3.56 25.66
N LEU A 51 3.79 2.50 26.25
CA LEU A 51 2.68 2.61 27.20
C LEU A 51 3.08 3.40 28.46
N SER A 52 4.28 3.16 28.99
CA SER A 52 4.77 3.89 30.17
C SER A 52 4.96 5.38 29.88
N LEU A 53 5.46 5.74 28.67
CA LEU A 53 5.57 7.13 28.25
C LEU A 53 4.21 7.82 28.15
N VAL A 54 3.15 7.11 27.72
CA VAL A 54 1.78 7.63 27.73
C VAL A 54 1.32 7.96 29.16
N PHE A 55 1.60 7.07 30.12
CA PHE A 55 1.26 7.33 31.53
C PHE A 55 2.05 8.50 32.14
N VAL A 56 3.35 8.57 31.86
CA VAL A 56 4.18 9.72 32.27
C VAL A 56 3.62 11.02 31.70
N GLY A 57 3.29 11.05 30.41
CA GLY A 57 2.66 12.21 29.78
C GLY A 57 1.33 12.60 30.45
N LEU A 58 0.48 11.60 30.78
CA LEU A 58 -0.79 11.83 31.48
C LEU A 58 -0.57 12.45 32.87
N ILE A 59 0.44 11.97 33.63
CA ILE A 59 0.81 12.54 34.94
C ILE A 59 1.18 14.02 34.79
N TYR A 60 2.05 14.33 33.81
CA TYR A 60 2.45 15.72 33.55
C TYR A 60 1.30 16.59 33.10
N ILE A 61 0.40 16.11 32.22
CA ILE A 61 -0.79 16.89 31.81
C ILE A 61 -1.68 17.18 33.03
N LYS A 62 -1.96 16.17 33.89
CA LYS A 62 -2.79 16.33 35.08
C LYS A 62 -2.17 17.34 36.07
N SER A 63 -0.84 17.31 36.27
CA SER A 63 -0.15 18.20 37.19
C SER A 63 0.02 19.63 36.66
N SER A 64 0.01 19.81 35.34
CA SER A 64 0.20 21.11 34.69
C SER A 64 -1.09 21.91 34.57
N ILE A 65 -2.25 21.28 34.64
CA ILE A 65 -3.56 21.95 34.56
C ILE A 65 -4.04 22.25 35.98
N PRO A 66 -4.26 23.53 36.36
CA PRO A 66 -4.76 23.88 37.67
C PRO A 66 -6.22 23.41 37.85
N VAL A 67 -6.62 23.13 39.07
CA VAL A 67 -8.03 22.86 39.37
C VAL A 67 -8.86 24.12 39.09
N ILE A 68 -10.05 23.97 38.49
CA ILE A 68 -10.86 25.10 38.00
C ILE A 68 -11.14 26.17 39.09
N ASP A 69 -11.33 25.74 40.33
CA ASP A 69 -11.63 26.61 41.46
C ASP A 69 -10.47 27.57 41.82
N THR A 70 -9.24 27.26 41.38
CA THR A 70 -8.05 28.08 41.64
C THR A 70 -7.88 29.23 40.65
N VAL A 71 -8.64 29.26 39.55
CA VAL A 71 -8.54 30.25 38.46
C VAL A 71 -9.93 30.78 38.04
N PRO A 72 -10.59 31.55 38.92
CA PRO A 72 -12.00 31.91 38.74
C PRO A 72 -12.29 32.75 37.49
N GLN A 73 -11.36 33.58 37.03
CA GLN A 73 -11.53 34.37 35.79
C GLN A 73 -11.60 33.50 34.55
N THR A 74 -10.70 32.52 34.41
CA THR A 74 -10.71 31.57 33.29
C THR A 74 -11.92 30.65 33.36
N ALA A 75 -12.30 30.22 34.58
CA ALA A 75 -13.50 29.44 34.82
C ALA A 75 -14.75 30.15 34.33
N ALA A 76 -14.90 31.44 34.68
CA ALA A 76 -16.03 32.27 34.22
C ALA A 76 -16.09 32.43 32.69
N TYR A 77 -14.93 32.56 32.05
CA TYR A 77 -14.85 32.63 30.57
C TYR A 77 -15.33 31.34 29.90
N ILE A 78 -14.85 30.19 30.38
CA ILE A 78 -15.23 28.86 29.84
C ILE A 78 -16.72 28.59 30.12
N ALA A 79 -17.21 28.93 31.33
CA ALA A 79 -18.64 28.86 31.68
C ALA A 79 -19.49 29.76 30.77
N GLY A 80 -19.00 30.93 30.43
CA GLY A 80 -19.63 31.84 29.46
C GLY A 80 -19.74 31.16 28.08
N LEU A 81 -18.69 30.58 27.57
CA LEU A 81 -18.69 29.81 26.28
C LEU A 81 -19.66 28.62 26.33
N ALA A 82 -19.82 27.98 27.49
CA ALA A 82 -20.71 26.83 27.67
C ALA A 82 -22.19 27.19 27.85
N SER A 83 -22.54 28.47 28.00
CA SER A 83 -23.89 28.92 28.32
C SER A 83 -24.84 29.18 27.13
N HIS A 84 -24.34 29.06 25.89
CA HIS A 84 -25.05 29.42 24.65
C HIS A 84 -25.78 28.23 23.98
N GLY A 85 -26.08 27.17 24.71
CA GLY A 85 -26.85 26.01 24.19
C GLY A 85 -26.19 25.33 22.98
N VAL A 86 -26.91 25.28 21.85
CA VAL A 86 -26.40 24.63 20.64
C VAL A 86 -25.11 25.29 20.09
N CYS A 87 -25.01 26.63 20.22
CA CYS A 87 -23.78 27.32 19.80
C CYS A 87 -22.58 26.88 20.63
N SER A 88 -22.73 26.60 21.92
CA SER A 88 -21.66 26.05 22.75
C SER A 88 -21.18 24.69 22.23
N VAL A 89 -22.11 23.79 21.86
CA VAL A 89 -21.76 22.48 21.30
C VAL A 89 -20.91 22.65 20.05
N LEU A 90 -21.28 23.57 19.16
CA LEU A 90 -20.50 23.84 17.92
C LEU A 90 -19.14 24.48 18.22
N ILE A 91 -19.06 25.39 19.21
CA ILE A 91 -17.78 25.99 19.62
C ILE A 91 -16.83 24.92 20.16
N PHE A 92 -17.28 24.06 21.07
CA PHE A 92 -16.42 23.02 21.65
C PHE A 92 -16.08 21.92 20.64
N LEU A 93 -16.97 21.59 19.70
CA LEU A 93 -16.65 20.75 18.56
C LEU A 93 -15.50 21.36 17.72
N LEU A 94 -15.60 22.66 17.38
CA LEU A 94 -14.56 23.33 16.62
C LEU A 94 -13.22 23.38 17.38
N ILE A 95 -13.25 23.61 18.70
CA ILE A 95 -12.08 23.53 19.56
C ILE A 95 -11.44 22.14 19.47
N GLY A 96 -12.23 21.07 19.52
CA GLY A 96 -11.76 19.70 19.34
C GLY A 96 -11.11 19.49 17.98
N VAL A 97 -11.71 20.00 16.89
CA VAL A 97 -11.11 19.96 15.55
C VAL A 97 -9.74 20.64 15.52
N VAL A 98 -9.66 21.87 16.02
CA VAL A 98 -8.43 22.68 15.98
C VAL A 98 -7.32 22.06 16.83
N ILE A 99 -7.64 21.64 18.06
CA ILE A 99 -6.64 21.02 18.93
C ILE A 99 -6.09 19.72 18.30
N THR A 100 -6.98 18.88 17.76
CA THR A 100 -6.54 17.62 17.13
C THR A 100 -5.73 17.88 15.88
N PHE A 101 -6.08 18.86 15.08
CA PHE A 101 -5.29 19.26 13.93
C PHE A 101 -3.87 19.74 14.31
N ILE A 102 -3.76 20.54 15.39
CA ILE A 102 -2.47 21.03 15.88
C ILE A 102 -1.63 19.88 16.46
N LEU A 103 -2.22 19.02 17.31
CA LEU A 103 -1.53 17.92 17.96
C LEU A 103 -1.31 16.73 17.05
N GLN A 104 -2.02 16.66 15.93
CA GLN A 104 -2.00 15.54 14.96
C GLN A 104 -2.24 14.15 15.59
N SER A 105 -2.95 14.13 16.73
CA SER A 105 -3.23 12.91 17.49
C SER A 105 -4.58 13.02 18.21
N SER A 106 -5.55 12.23 17.75
CA SER A 106 -6.86 12.14 18.42
C SER A 106 -6.74 11.54 19.83
N SER A 107 -5.87 10.55 20.02
CA SER A 107 -5.65 9.94 21.34
C SER A 107 -5.17 10.96 22.38
N VAL A 108 -4.27 11.88 22.00
CA VAL A 108 -3.80 12.95 22.89
C VAL A 108 -4.93 13.93 23.20
N THR A 109 -5.74 14.29 22.20
CA THR A 109 -6.89 15.21 22.39
C THR A 109 -7.95 14.58 23.28
N VAL A 110 -8.28 13.27 23.11
CA VAL A 110 -9.19 12.53 24.00
C VAL A 110 -8.69 12.59 25.45
N VAL A 111 -7.39 12.31 25.65
CA VAL A 111 -6.78 12.36 27.00
C VAL A 111 -6.86 13.74 27.61
N LEU A 112 -6.55 14.78 26.84
CA LEU A 112 -6.68 16.18 27.29
C LEU A 112 -8.13 16.50 27.65
N THR A 113 -9.10 16.10 26.82
CA THR A 113 -10.52 16.25 27.08
C THR A 113 -10.96 15.53 28.35
N MET A 114 -10.45 14.30 28.59
CA MET A 114 -10.70 13.57 29.83
C MET A 114 -10.15 14.30 31.06
N VAL A 115 -8.90 14.80 30.99
CA VAL A 115 -8.29 15.56 32.10
C VAL A 115 -9.07 16.84 32.40
N LEU A 116 -9.46 17.59 31.36
CA LEU A 116 -10.25 18.82 31.54
C LEU A 116 -11.61 18.52 32.15
N ALA A 117 -12.30 17.44 31.73
CA ALA A 117 -13.56 17.03 32.33
C ALA A 117 -13.38 16.53 33.77
N TYR A 118 -12.34 15.76 34.05
CA TYR A 118 -12.00 15.26 35.39
C TYR A 118 -11.71 16.39 36.38
N LEU A 119 -11.02 17.44 35.95
CA LEU A 119 -10.70 18.63 36.75
C LEU A 119 -11.83 19.66 36.82
N GLY A 120 -12.99 19.38 36.21
CA GLY A 120 -14.18 20.24 36.25
C GLY A 120 -14.18 21.38 35.23
N TRP A 121 -13.18 21.49 34.34
CA TRP A 121 -13.14 22.53 33.31
C TRP A 121 -14.23 22.39 32.23
N LEU A 122 -14.61 21.16 31.92
CA LEU A 122 -15.63 20.86 30.91
C LEU A 122 -16.79 20.10 31.50
N SER A 123 -18.01 20.55 31.21
CA SER A 123 -19.20 19.74 31.42
C SER A 123 -19.19 18.54 30.44
N PHE A 124 -19.81 17.43 30.82
CA PHE A 124 -19.86 16.24 29.99
C PHE A 124 -20.39 16.48 28.56
N PRO A 125 -21.47 17.27 28.33
CA PRO A 125 -21.90 17.59 26.96
C PRO A 125 -20.84 18.34 26.14
N MET A 126 -20.09 19.26 26.75
CA MET A 126 -19.03 20.00 26.05
C MET A 126 -17.85 19.12 25.74
N ALA A 127 -17.44 18.23 26.65
CA ALA A 127 -16.42 17.21 26.42
C ALA A 127 -16.83 16.27 25.30
N ALA A 128 -18.08 15.80 25.26
CA ALA A 128 -18.61 14.98 24.18
C ALA A 128 -18.55 15.70 22.81
N ALA A 129 -18.87 17.01 22.79
CA ALA A 129 -18.77 17.82 21.58
C ALA A 129 -17.31 17.94 21.10
N MET A 130 -16.32 18.07 22.00
CA MET A 130 -14.91 18.05 21.66
C MET A 130 -14.50 16.71 21.04
N VAL A 131 -14.97 15.57 21.59
CA VAL A 131 -14.72 14.23 21.03
C VAL A 131 -15.24 14.09 19.60
N LEU A 132 -16.43 14.63 19.31
CA LEU A 132 -16.94 14.66 17.93
C LEU A 132 -16.01 15.49 17.02
N GLY A 133 -15.53 16.63 17.51
CA GLY A 133 -14.62 17.50 16.77
C GLY A 133 -13.26 16.85 16.51
N GLU A 134 -12.69 16.14 17.49
CA GLU A 134 -11.40 15.48 17.33
C GLU A 134 -11.40 14.39 16.25
N ASN A 135 -12.51 13.66 16.09
CA ASN A 135 -12.66 12.70 14.99
C ASN A 135 -12.62 13.39 13.62
N ILE A 136 -13.17 14.59 13.49
CA ILE A 136 -13.05 15.40 12.26
C ILE A 136 -11.63 15.94 12.12
N GLY A 137 -11.03 16.48 13.17
CA GLY A 137 -9.68 17.05 13.16
C GLY A 137 -8.60 16.09 12.69
N THR A 138 -8.71 14.82 13.07
CA THR A 138 -7.80 13.75 12.64
C THR A 138 -7.75 13.60 11.11
N THR A 139 -8.85 13.89 10.42
CA THR A 139 -8.93 13.70 8.95
C THR A 139 -8.22 14.79 8.18
N ILE A 140 -7.99 15.97 8.77
CA ILE A 140 -7.34 17.09 8.09
C ILE A 140 -5.89 16.73 7.71
N GLY A 141 -5.14 16.15 8.65
CA GLY A 141 -3.77 15.69 8.41
C GLY A 141 -3.71 14.66 7.27
N ALA A 142 -4.63 13.69 7.25
CA ALA A 142 -4.73 12.70 6.20
C ALA A 142 -4.98 13.31 4.81
N ASN A 143 -5.84 14.36 4.72
CA ASN A 143 -6.10 15.05 3.45
C ASN A 143 -4.91 15.89 2.97
N ILE A 144 -4.20 16.56 3.90
CA ILE A 144 -2.97 17.29 3.56
C ILE A 144 -1.94 16.30 3.01
N ALA A 145 -1.76 15.19 3.69
CA ALA A 145 -0.84 14.14 3.26
C ALA A 145 -1.22 13.55 1.89
N ALA A 146 -2.51 13.32 1.64
CA ALA A 146 -3.00 12.78 0.39
C ALA A 146 -3.00 13.80 -0.77
N SER A 147 -2.80 15.11 -0.52
CA SER A 147 -2.86 16.15 -1.56
C SER A 147 -1.84 15.95 -2.67
N GLY A 148 -0.65 15.45 -2.35
CA GLY A 148 0.41 15.10 -3.30
C GLY A 148 0.39 13.64 -3.75
N ALA A 149 -0.59 12.85 -3.32
CA ALA A 149 -0.68 11.43 -3.61
C ALA A 149 -1.64 11.13 -4.78
N GLY A 150 -1.61 9.88 -5.26
CA GLY A 150 -2.48 9.42 -6.33
C GLY A 150 -3.98 9.53 -5.99
N VAL A 151 -4.81 9.42 -7.01
CA VAL A 151 -6.28 9.58 -6.93
C VAL A 151 -6.91 8.69 -5.86
N GLN A 152 -6.46 7.44 -5.73
CA GLN A 152 -7.01 6.49 -4.77
C GLN A 152 -6.73 6.93 -3.31
N ALA A 153 -5.52 7.42 -3.02
CA ALA A 153 -5.18 7.95 -1.70
C ALA A 153 -6.01 9.19 -1.35
N ARG A 154 -6.22 10.11 -2.31
CA ARG A 154 -7.08 11.29 -2.14
C ARG A 154 -8.55 10.90 -1.90
N ARG A 155 -9.06 9.89 -2.63
CA ARG A 155 -10.41 9.35 -2.39
C ARG A 155 -10.53 8.74 -0.99
N ALA A 156 -9.52 7.98 -0.54
CA ALA A 156 -9.51 7.37 0.80
C ALA A 156 -9.47 8.44 1.90
N ALA A 157 -8.64 9.47 1.79
CA ALA A 157 -8.58 10.58 2.74
C ALA A 157 -9.89 11.36 2.78
N LEU A 158 -10.49 11.67 1.63
CA LEU A 158 -11.79 12.32 1.55
C LEU A 158 -12.91 11.44 2.12
N ALA A 159 -12.87 10.12 1.89
CA ALA A 159 -13.78 9.15 2.49
C ALA A 159 -13.77 9.24 4.01
N HIS A 160 -12.57 9.28 4.59
CA HIS A 160 -12.39 9.41 6.03
C HIS A 160 -13.00 10.72 6.58
N THR A 161 -12.81 11.85 5.86
CA THR A 161 -13.42 13.13 6.25
C THR A 161 -14.93 13.10 6.17
N VAL A 162 -15.49 12.65 5.04
CA VAL A 162 -16.94 12.60 4.84
C VAL A 162 -17.60 11.67 5.87
N PHE A 163 -16.96 10.54 6.17
CA PHE A 163 -17.41 9.61 7.21
C PHE A 163 -17.54 10.31 8.57
N ASN A 164 -16.50 11.01 9.03
CA ASN A 164 -16.50 11.66 10.34
C ASN A 164 -17.43 12.88 10.39
N VAL A 165 -17.47 13.69 9.34
CA VAL A 165 -18.37 14.85 9.25
C VAL A 165 -19.83 14.40 9.22
N ALA A 166 -20.18 13.41 8.39
CA ALA A 166 -21.54 12.89 8.31
C ALA A 166 -21.99 12.28 9.66
N GLY A 167 -21.10 11.48 10.30
CA GLY A 167 -21.35 10.94 11.62
C GLY A 167 -21.56 12.03 12.69
N ALA A 168 -20.70 13.06 12.69
CA ALA A 168 -20.83 14.19 13.63
C ALA A 168 -22.12 14.96 13.42
N VAL A 169 -22.49 15.26 12.16
CA VAL A 169 -23.77 15.93 11.84
C VAL A 169 -24.97 15.09 12.33
N PHE A 170 -24.92 13.77 12.07
CA PHE A 170 -25.98 12.87 12.55
C PHE A 170 -26.13 12.91 14.09
N VAL A 171 -25.02 12.80 14.80
CA VAL A 171 -25.04 12.86 16.28
C VAL A 171 -25.46 14.24 16.77
N LEU A 172 -25.07 15.34 16.13
CA LEU A 172 -25.48 16.68 16.50
C LEU A 172 -27.00 16.89 16.38
N ILE A 173 -27.66 16.33 15.37
CA ILE A 173 -29.11 16.37 15.21
C ILE A 173 -29.82 15.72 16.43
N PHE A 174 -29.26 14.62 16.91
CA PHE A 174 -29.79 13.84 18.02
C PHE A 174 -28.97 14.02 19.33
N PHE A 175 -28.24 15.12 19.48
CA PHE A 175 -27.21 15.31 20.50
C PHE A 175 -27.71 15.01 21.92
N ASN A 176 -28.86 15.54 22.31
CA ASN A 176 -29.42 15.32 23.65
C ASN A 176 -29.80 13.86 23.92
N ILE A 177 -30.28 13.16 22.90
CA ILE A 177 -30.60 11.72 22.98
C ILE A 177 -29.31 10.93 23.11
N PHE A 178 -28.32 11.25 22.30
CA PHE A 178 -27.00 10.61 22.31
C PHE A 178 -26.31 10.74 23.68
N ILE A 179 -26.36 11.95 24.29
CA ILE A 179 -25.82 12.20 25.64
C ILE A 179 -26.57 11.37 26.69
N LYS A 180 -27.89 11.29 26.63
CA LYS A 180 -28.70 10.51 27.58
C LYS A 180 -28.40 9.01 27.48
N ILE A 181 -28.30 8.48 26.28
CA ILE A 181 -27.93 7.05 26.05
C ILE A 181 -26.54 6.78 26.63
N ASN A 182 -25.58 7.65 26.35
CA ASN A 182 -24.20 7.52 26.83
C ASN A 182 -24.15 7.50 28.37
N LEU A 183 -24.77 8.49 29.03
CA LEU A 183 -24.81 8.56 30.47
C LEU A 183 -25.56 7.35 31.09
N GLY A 184 -26.62 6.88 30.44
CA GLY A 184 -27.34 5.67 30.85
C GLY A 184 -26.47 4.43 30.82
N LEU A 185 -25.64 4.27 29.78
CA LEU A 185 -24.70 3.15 29.69
C LEU A 185 -23.58 3.23 30.74
N VAL A 186 -23.04 4.44 30.97
CA VAL A 186 -21.96 4.61 31.94
C VAL A 186 -22.47 4.51 33.40
N SER A 187 -23.72 4.86 33.67
CA SER A 187 -24.32 4.70 35.00
C SER A 187 -24.38 3.24 35.48
N LEU A 188 -24.33 2.27 34.56
CA LEU A 188 -24.25 0.84 34.89
C LEU A 188 -22.95 0.46 35.62
N PHE A 189 -21.90 1.27 35.53
CA PHE A 189 -20.63 1.04 36.21
C PHE A 189 -20.62 1.53 37.66
N GLY A 190 -21.62 2.29 38.12
CA GLY A 190 -21.71 2.77 39.49
C GLY A 190 -20.58 3.71 39.91
N LEU A 191 -20.05 4.49 38.99
CA LEU A 191 -18.91 5.41 39.20
C LEU A 191 -19.33 6.74 39.81
N ASP A 192 -18.40 7.42 40.49
CA ASP A 192 -18.58 8.82 40.92
C ASP A 192 -18.71 9.78 39.74
N SER A 193 -19.02 11.05 40.01
CA SER A 193 -19.27 12.03 38.94
C SER A 193 -18.05 12.31 38.06
N GLN A 194 -16.84 12.33 38.62
CA GLN A 194 -15.61 12.59 37.89
C GLN A 194 -15.25 11.40 36.97
N MET A 195 -15.32 10.18 37.51
CA MET A 195 -15.12 8.96 36.74
C MET A 195 -16.20 8.73 35.69
N THR A 196 -17.46 9.07 36.01
CA THR A 196 -18.56 9.05 35.04
C THR A 196 -18.26 9.93 33.83
N ALA A 197 -17.65 11.09 34.01
CA ALA A 197 -17.25 11.95 32.89
C ALA A 197 -16.13 11.31 32.04
N VAL A 198 -15.12 10.78 32.69
CA VAL A 198 -13.97 10.15 31.99
C VAL A 198 -14.40 8.92 31.20
N PHE A 199 -15.11 7.97 31.83
CA PHE A 199 -15.62 6.77 31.15
C PHE A 199 -16.69 7.12 30.12
N GLY A 200 -17.47 8.18 30.38
CA GLY A 200 -18.41 8.72 29.42
C GLY A 200 -17.76 9.20 28.13
N ILE A 201 -16.62 9.88 28.23
CA ILE A 201 -15.84 10.31 27.06
C ILE A 201 -15.36 9.10 26.24
N ALA A 202 -14.83 8.05 26.87
CA ALA A 202 -14.46 6.82 26.19
C ALA A 202 -15.67 6.14 25.52
N CYS A 203 -16.82 6.14 26.20
CA CYS A 203 -18.07 5.62 25.68
C CYS A 203 -18.61 6.45 24.50
N VAL A 204 -18.59 7.80 24.57
CA VAL A 204 -18.91 8.70 23.43
C VAL A 204 -18.09 8.36 22.22
N HIS A 205 -16.77 8.23 22.37
CA HIS A 205 -15.86 7.91 21.28
C HIS A 205 -16.20 6.55 20.64
N THR A 206 -16.51 5.55 21.46
CA THR A 206 -16.88 4.21 20.98
C THR A 206 -18.23 4.18 20.30
N LEU A 207 -19.27 4.77 20.93
CA LEU A 207 -20.61 4.81 20.37
C LEU A 207 -20.65 5.56 19.04
N PHE A 208 -20.01 6.73 18.98
CA PHE A 208 -19.91 7.51 17.76
C PHE A 208 -19.34 6.69 16.61
N ASN A 209 -18.16 6.10 16.81
CA ASN A 209 -17.51 5.32 15.76
C ASN A 209 -18.28 4.04 15.39
N THR A 210 -18.88 3.37 16.37
CA THR A 210 -19.66 2.15 16.13
C THR A 210 -20.96 2.45 15.37
N ILE A 211 -21.73 3.46 15.80
CA ILE A 211 -22.97 3.85 15.13
C ILE A 211 -22.67 4.32 13.70
N SER A 212 -21.68 5.21 13.54
CA SER A 212 -21.29 5.71 12.21
C SER A 212 -20.87 4.57 11.27
N THR A 213 -20.11 3.59 11.77
CA THR A 213 -19.70 2.42 10.99
C THR A 213 -20.90 1.55 10.61
N LEU A 214 -21.77 1.24 11.58
CA LEU A 214 -22.94 0.39 11.35
C LEU A 214 -23.91 1.01 10.34
N VAL A 215 -24.08 2.33 10.38
CA VAL A 215 -24.94 3.04 9.43
C VAL A 215 -24.28 3.08 8.04
N LEU A 216 -23.02 3.51 7.95
CA LEU A 216 -22.38 3.76 6.65
C LEU A 216 -21.96 2.50 5.90
N VAL A 217 -21.78 1.36 6.57
CA VAL A 217 -21.43 0.07 5.91
C VAL A 217 -22.49 -0.34 4.87
N TRP A 218 -23.77 -0.01 5.12
CA TRP A 218 -24.86 -0.33 4.19
C TRP A 218 -24.85 0.57 2.95
N PHE A 219 -24.25 1.74 3.03
CA PHE A 219 -24.16 2.74 1.96
C PHE A 219 -22.79 2.73 1.25
N ARG A 220 -21.98 1.69 1.43
CA ARG A 220 -20.61 1.63 0.90
C ARG A 220 -20.49 1.88 -0.61
N LYS A 221 -21.41 1.30 -1.42
CA LYS A 221 -21.40 1.50 -2.88
C LYS A 221 -21.77 2.94 -3.28
N PRO A 222 -22.94 3.50 -2.89
CA PRO A 222 -23.26 4.91 -3.17
C PRO A 222 -22.19 5.87 -2.68
N PHE A 223 -21.57 5.55 -1.54
CA PHE A 223 -20.50 6.37 -0.97
C PHE A 223 -19.23 6.35 -1.82
N ALA A 224 -18.80 5.17 -2.28
CA ALA A 224 -17.67 5.04 -3.21
C ALA A 224 -17.94 5.75 -4.55
N ASP A 225 -19.15 5.59 -5.10
CA ASP A 225 -19.56 6.24 -6.34
C ASP A 225 -19.56 7.78 -6.22
N LEU A 226 -19.96 8.32 -5.06
CA LEU A 226 -19.90 9.75 -4.78
C LEU A 226 -18.46 10.27 -4.79
N LEU A 227 -17.55 9.55 -4.14
CA LEU A 227 -16.13 9.92 -4.07
C LEU A 227 -15.44 9.86 -5.43
N THR A 228 -15.78 8.85 -6.26
CA THR A 228 -15.26 8.74 -7.63
C THR A 228 -15.79 9.84 -8.54
N LYS A 229 -16.99 10.36 -8.30
CA LYS A 229 -17.52 11.56 -9.00
C LYS A 229 -16.81 12.84 -8.58
N TRP A 230 -16.47 12.97 -7.29
CA TRP A 230 -15.82 14.19 -6.77
C TRP A 230 -14.33 14.26 -7.14
N ILE A 231 -13.64 13.13 -7.06
CA ILE A 231 -12.23 13.03 -7.45
C ILE A 231 -12.16 12.11 -8.66
N LYS A 232 -12.19 12.73 -9.84
CA LYS A 232 -12.07 11.99 -11.11
C LYS A 232 -10.63 11.56 -11.33
N GLU A 233 -10.46 10.37 -11.93
CA GLU A 233 -9.18 10.02 -12.50
C GLU A 233 -8.90 10.94 -13.67
N PRO A 234 -7.68 11.53 -13.76
CA PRO A 234 -7.28 12.19 -15.01
C PRO A 234 -7.44 11.18 -16.15
N ALA A 235 -7.98 11.63 -17.28
CA ALA A 235 -7.98 10.80 -18.46
C ALA A 235 -6.52 10.39 -18.73
N PRO A 236 -6.23 9.09 -19.01
CA PRO A 236 -4.87 8.70 -19.33
C PRO A 236 -4.40 9.55 -20.50
N GLU A 237 -3.41 10.39 -20.27
CA GLU A 237 -2.71 11.06 -21.35
C GLU A 237 -2.13 9.96 -22.22
N LYS A 238 -2.44 9.99 -23.52
CA LYS A 238 -1.91 9.02 -24.47
C LYS A 238 -0.39 9.12 -24.45
N GLY A 239 0.27 8.28 -23.67
CA GLY A 239 1.74 8.20 -23.61
C GLY A 239 2.35 8.25 -22.21
N ASP A 240 1.65 8.65 -21.18
CA ASP A 240 2.23 8.66 -19.82
C ASP A 240 2.07 7.29 -19.15
N PHE A 241 3.22 6.67 -18.90
CA PHE A 241 3.32 5.43 -18.12
C PHE A 241 3.14 5.76 -16.63
N HIS A 242 2.24 5.06 -15.97
CA HIS A 242 2.05 5.16 -14.52
C HIS A 242 1.86 3.78 -13.91
N LEU A 243 2.58 3.52 -12.84
CA LEU A 243 2.37 2.32 -12.02
C LEU A 243 0.94 2.31 -11.47
N LYS A 244 0.28 1.15 -11.49
CA LYS A 244 -1.14 0.99 -11.08
C LYS A 244 -1.30 0.85 -9.56
N PHE A 245 -0.37 0.13 -8.93
CA PHE A 245 -0.45 -0.27 -7.52
C PHE A 245 0.46 0.55 -6.62
N ILE A 246 1.54 1.13 -7.17
CA ILE A 246 2.45 2.02 -6.48
C ILE A 246 1.97 3.45 -6.72
N GLY A 247 1.28 4.03 -5.72
CA GLY A 247 0.87 5.43 -5.76
C GLY A 247 2.01 6.37 -5.37
N SER A 248 1.97 7.62 -5.86
CA SER A 248 2.93 8.69 -5.53
C SER A 248 2.91 9.14 -4.05
N GLY A 249 2.14 8.46 -3.18
CA GLY A 249 1.94 8.81 -1.78
C GLY A 249 2.68 7.88 -0.83
N ARG A 250 3.88 8.25 -0.44
CA ARG A 250 4.75 7.62 0.57
C ARG A 250 4.21 7.61 2.01
N LEU A 251 2.95 7.95 2.27
CA LEU A 251 2.63 8.61 3.54
C LEU A 251 2.16 7.72 4.68
N PHE A 252 1.78 6.44 4.48
CA PHE A 252 1.23 5.64 5.59
C PHE A 252 1.32 4.11 5.43
N GLY A 253 2.24 3.57 4.62
CA GLY A 253 2.43 2.11 4.49
C GLY A 253 3.51 1.60 5.44
N THR A 254 3.24 0.51 6.15
CA THR A 254 4.32 -0.30 6.72
C THR A 254 5.15 -0.90 5.58
N PRO A 255 6.44 -1.23 5.77
CA PRO A 255 7.26 -1.88 4.75
C PRO A 255 6.56 -3.08 4.09
N SER A 256 5.88 -3.92 4.86
CA SER A 256 5.13 -5.08 4.36
C SER A 256 4.03 -4.72 3.34
N ILE A 257 3.23 -3.66 3.59
CA ILE A 257 2.19 -3.21 2.66
C ILE A 257 2.81 -2.67 1.36
N SER A 258 3.91 -1.94 1.49
CA SER A 258 4.64 -1.39 0.34
C SER A 258 5.26 -2.49 -0.53
N ILE A 259 5.79 -3.54 0.08
CA ILE A 259 6.31 -4.72 -0.61
C ILE A 259 5.18 -5.46 -1.34
N GLU A 260 4.00 -5.62 -0.71
CA GLU A 260 2.82 -6.21 -1.38
C GLU A 260 2.39 -5.39 -2.61
N GLN A 261 2.45 -4.06 -2.53
CA GLN A 261 2.18 -3.18 -3.69
C GLN A 261 3.21 -3.39 -4.81
N ALA A 262 4.50 -3.50 -4.47
CA ALA A 262 5.56 -3.78 -5.43
C ALA A 262 5.37 -5.16 -6.11
N TYR A 263 4.99 -6.19 -5.38
CA TYR A 263 4.64 -7.49 -5.95
C TYR A 263 3.47 -7.40 -6.93
N LYS A 264 2.40 -6.68 -6.59
CA LYS A 264 1.27 -6.47 -7.51
C LYS A 264 1.67 -5.74 -8.79
N GLU A 265 2.60 -4.79 -8.66
CA GLU A 265 3.13 -4.08 -9.83
C GLU A 265 4.05 -4.99 -10.66
N THR A 266 4.81 -5.87 -10.04
CA THR A 266 5.61 -6.89 -10.74
C THR A 266 4.73 -7.85 -11.56
N VAL A 267 3.54 -8.23 -11.05
CA VAL A 267 2.55 -8.99 -11.85
C VAL A 267 2.09 -8.19 -13.07
N ASN A 268 1.80 -6.90 -12.90
CA ASN A 268 1.39 -6.01 -13.98
C ASN A 268 2.50 -5.86 -15.03
N PHE A 269 3.74 -5.74 -14.59
CA PHE A 269 4.93 -5.73 -15.44
C PHE A 269 5.04 -7.02 -16.28
N ALA A 270 4.97 -8.19 -15.64
CA ALA A 270 5.05 -9.48 -16.33
C ALA A 270 3.95 -9.67 -17.40
N VAL A 271 2.72 -9.23 -17.12
CA VAL A 271 1.61 -9.26 -18.08
C VAL A 271 1.90 -8.34 -19.26
N THR A 272 2.43 -7.14 -19.00
CA THR A 272 2.77 -6.16 -20.04
C THR A 272 3.89 -6.69 -20.96
N ALA A 273 4.92 -7.31 -20.39
CA ALA A 273 5.99 -7.95 -21.17
C ALA A 273 5.44 -9.10 -22.05
N GLN A 274 4.55 -9.93 -21.50
CA GLN A 274 3.87 -10.99 -22.27
C GLN A 274 3.03 -10.43 -23.43
N GLU A 275 2.28 -9.34 -23.20
CA GLU A 275 1.52 -8.68 -24.26
C GLU A 275 2.43 -8.11 -25.35
N GLY A 276 3.59 -7.52 -24.95
CA GLY A 276 4.61 -7.03 -25.87
C GLY A 276 5.18 -8.14 -26.76
N PHE A 277 5.47 -9.31 -26.20
CA PHE A 277 6.00 -10.45 -26.94
C PHE A 277 5.11 -10.92 -28.10
N GLN A 278 3.78 -10.71 -28.03
CA GLN A 278 2.88 -11.05 -29.11
C GLN A 278 3.23 -10.34 -30.44
N TYR A 279 3.80 -9.13 -30.36
CA TYR A 279 4.22 -8.39 -31.55
C TYR A 279 5.44 -9.00 -32.25
N VAL A 280 6.27 -9.81 -31.57
CA VAL A 280 7.35 -10.57 -32.19
C VAL A 280 6.80 -11.51 -33.26
N LYS A 281 5.77 -12.29 -32.92
CA LYS A 281 5.13 -13.21 -33.86
C LYS A 281 4.47 -12.46 -35.02
N LEU A 282 3.83 -11.34 -34.75
CA LEU A 282 3.16 -10.53 -35.78
C LEU A 282 4.20 -9.92 -36.72
N ALA A 283 5.31 -9.37 -36.20
CA ALA A 283 6.37 -8.76 -37.00
C ALA A 283 7.09 -9.78 -37.89
N LEU A 284 7.33 -11.01 -37.37
CA LEU A 284 7.96 -12.09 -38.13
C LEU A 284 7.13 -12.52 -39.34
N ASN A 285 5.81 -12.60 -39.18
CA ASN A 285 4.90 -13.10 -40.22
C ASN A 285 4.35 -12.01 -41.17
N GLU A 286 4.65 -10.74 -40.91
CA GLU A 286 4.11 -9.64 -41.70
C GLU A 286 4.95 -9.41 -42.96
N LYS A 287 4.30 -9.33 -44.12
CA LYS A 287 4.95 -9.07 -45.42
C LYS A 287 4.79 -7.60 -45.85
N ASP A 288 3.78 -6.89 -45.36
CA ASP A 288 3.54 -5.50 -45.66
C ASP A 288 4.54 -4.60 -44.89
N PRO A 289 5.33 -3.73 -45.58
CA PRO A 289 6.33 -2.89 -44.94
C PRO A 289 5.73 -1.91 -43.93
N ASP A 290 4.56 -1.35 -44.21
CA ASP A 290 3.93 -0.34 -43.34
C ASP A 290 3.41 -0.97 -42.04
N LYS A 291 2.81 -2.16 -42.13
CA LYS A 291 2.36 -2.93 -40.96
C LYS A 291 3.52 -3.47 -40.15
N PHE A 292 4.60 -3.91 -40.82
CA PHE A 292 5.81 -4.33 -40.11
C PHE A 292 6.38 -3.18 -39.28
N GLU A 293 6.45 -1.97 -39.87
CA GLU A 293 6.94 -0.79 -39.16
C GLU A 293 6.02 -0.47 -37.94
N GLU A 294 4.70 -0.65 -38.06
CA GLU A 294 3.80 -0.51 -36.93
C GLU A 294 4.13 -1.51 -35.79
N TYR A 295 4.34 -2.79 -36.11
CA TYR A 295 4.70 -3.80 -35.12
C TYR A 295 6.08 -3.56 -34.52
N ARG A 296 7.05 -3.11 -35.34
CA ARG A 296 8.38 -2.73 -34.88
C ARG A 296 8.29 -1.58 -33.85
N GLN A 297 7.50 -0.55 -34.10
CA GLN A 297 7.30 0.54 -33.17
C GLN A 297 6.65 0.08 -31.86
N LYS A 298 5.73 -0.89 -31.91
CA LYS A 298 5.14 -1.48 -30.71
C LYS A 298 6.15 -2.28 -29.91
N LEU A 299 7.11 -2.95 -30.54
CA LEU A 299 8.20 -3.66 -29.86
C LEU A 299 9.17 -2.69 -29.18
N VAL A 300 9.60 -1.62 -29.87
CA VAL A 300 10.41 -0.56 -29.26
C VAL A 300 9.67 0.10 -28.08
N LYS A 301 8.39 0.39 -28.25
CA LYS A 301 7.59 0.96 -27.14
C LYS A 301 7.43 -0.03 -25.98
N CYS A 302 7.42 -1.33 -26.24
CA CYS A 302 7.37 -2.34 -25.17
C CYS A 302 8.63 -2.28 -24.31
N GLU A 303 9.81 -2.18 -24.92
CA GLU A 303 11.09 -2.02 -24.22
C GLU A 303 11.10 -0.71 -23.39
N GLU A 304 10.75 0.43 -23.98
CA GLU A 304 10.66 1.68 -23.24
C GLU A 304 9.72 1.60 -22.01
N VAL A 305 8.67 0.80 -22.08
CA VAL A 305 7.73 0.57 -20.98
C VAL A 305 8.31 -0.39 -19.95
N THR A 306 9.01 -1.46 -20.38
CA THR A 306 9.66 -2.41 -19.46
C THR A 306 10.79 -1.75 -18.67
N ASP A 307 11.62 -0.92 -19.30
CA ASP A 307 12.64 -0.09 -18.65
C ASP A 307 12.02 0.82 -17.56
N ARG A 308 10.92 1.47 -17.90
CA ARG A 308 10.24 2.35 -16.94
C ARG A 308 9.64 1.58 -15.76
N PHE A 309 9.10 0.39 -15.97
CA PHE A 309 8.66 -0.49 -14.88
C PHE A 309 9.82 -0.82 -13.94
N GLU A 310 10.95 -1.28 -14.48
CA GLU A 310 12.12 -1.59 -13.66
C GLU A 310 12.56 -0.37 -12.86
N TYR A 311 12.79 0.76 -13.53
CA TYR A 311 13.24 1.99 -12.90
C TYR A 311 12.31 2.49 -11.79
N GLU A 312 11.00 2.56 -12.05
CA GLU A 312 10.04 3.11 -11.09
C GLU A 312 9.80 2.17 -9.90
N ILE A 313 9.74 0.84 -10.13
CA ILE A 313 9.65 -0.14 -9.03
C ILE A 313 10.94 -0.12 -8.21
N ALA A 314 12.12 -0.10 -8.85
CA ALA A 314 13.40 -0.02 -8.15
C ALA A 314 13.51 1.27 -7.31
N ALA A 315 13.13 2.43 -7.86
CA ALA A 315 13.11 3.69 -7.13
C ALA A 315 12.17 3.66 -5.92
N PHE A 316 11.01 3.02 -6.06
CA PHE A 316 10.09 2.79 -4.95
C PHE A 316 10.70 1.90 -3.86
N LEU A 317 11.27 0.76 -4.21
CA LEU A 317 11.93 -0.16 -3.27
C LEU A 317 13.12 0.49 -2.57
N ASN A 318 13.95 1.26 -3.28
CA ASN A 318 15.04 2.04 -2.68
C ASN A 318 14.55 3.00 -1.61
N SER A 319 13.35 3.52 -1.77
CA SER A 319 12.76 4.40 -0.80
C SER A 319 12.37 3.71 0.51
N LEU A 320 12.10 2.40 0.47
CA LEU A 320 11.74 1.59 1.63
C LEU A 320 12.99 1.19 2.44
N THR A 321 14.15 1.04 1.80
CA THR A 321 15.39 0.62 2.46
C THR A 321 15.90 1.62 3.50
N SER A 322 15.37 2.85 3.52
CA SER A 322 15.65 3.85 4.56
C SER A 322 14.85 3.63 5.85
N GLU A 323 13.86 2.73 5.87
CA GLU A 323 13.05 2.37 7.02
C GLU A 323 13.60 1.11 7.70
N SER A 324 13.22 0.85 8.95
CA SER A 324 13.64 -0.34 9.68
C SER A 324 12.85 -1.56 9.20
N MET A 325 13.35 -2.22 8.15
CA MET A 325 12.83 -3.50 7.67
C MET A 325 13.35 -4.66 8.52
N ASN A 326 12.53 -5.70 8.68
CA ASN A 326 12.99 -6.96 9.24
C ASN A 326 13.73 -7.82 8.17
N ASP A 327 14.40 -8.90 8.61
CA ASP A 327 15.19 -9.75 7.70
C ASP A 327 14.34 -10.41 6.59
N HIS A 328 13.08 -10.71 6.85
CA HIS A 328 12.16 -11.27 5.84
C HIS A 328 11.83 -10.21 4.78
N GLU A 329 11.41 -9.01 5.20
CA GLU A 329 11.10 -7.90 4.30
C GLU A 329 12.31 -7.52 3.42
N ALA A 330 13.52 -7.55 3.98
CA ALA A 330 14.74 -7.27 3.24
C ALA A 330 15.03 -8.34 2.15
N ARG A 331 14.71 -9.61 2.43
CA ARG A 331 14.80 -10.70 1.44
C ARG A 331 13.77 -10.54 0.34
N GLU A 332 12.51 -10.28 0.67
CA GLU A 332 11.43 -10.05 -0.30
C GLU A 332 11.79 -8.91 -1.27
N VAL A 333 12.30 -7.79 -0.76
CA VAL A 333 12.78 -6.67 -1.58
C VAL A 333 13.87 -7.12 -2.56
N LYS A 334 14.83 -7.93 -2.10
CA LYS A 334 15.92 -8.47 -2.95
C LYS A 334 15.38 -9.37 -4.06
N VAL A 335 14.35 -10.19 -3.77
CA VAL A 335 13.70 -11.03 -4.79
C VAL A 335 13.00 -10.17 -5.83
N ILE A 336 12.25 -9.14 -5.41
CA ILE A 336 11.59 -8.25 -6.36
C ILE A 336 12.60 -7.56 -7.28
N TYR A 337 13.73 -7.07 -6.76
CA TYR A 337 14.80 -6.50 -7.58
C TYR A 337 15.28 -7.46 -8.66
N ARG A 338 15.51 -8.72 -8.29
CA ARG A 338 15.94 -9.73 -9.26
C ARG A 338 14.87 -10.00 -10.31
N VAL A 339 13.61 -10.14 -9.89
CA VAL A 339 12.49 -10.41 -10.80
C VAL A 339 12.26 -9.26 -11.78
N ILE A 340 12.32 -8.00 -11.35
CA ILE A 340 12.12 -6.85 -12.26
C ILE A 340 13.25 -6.72 -13.27
N SER A 341 14.49 -7.03 -12.91
CA SER A 341 15.62 -7.01 -13.84
C SER A 341 15.53 -8.13 -14.89
N GLU A 342 15.08 -9.34 -14.52
CA GLU A 342 14.85 -10.41 -15.49
C GLU A 342 13.65 -10.09 -16.41
N LEU A 343 12.63 -9.38 -15.92
CA LEU A 343 11.48 -8.93 -16.72
C LEU A 343 11.87 -7.84 -17.72
N GLU A 344 12.77 -6.93 -17.36
CA GLU A 344 13.34 -5.93 -18.27
C GLU A 344 14.11 -6.63 -19.40
N SER A 345 14.97 -7.61 -19.07
CA SER A 345 15.72 -8.40 -20.04
C SER A 345 14.83 -9.13 -21.07
N LEU A 346 13.59 -9.47 -20.70
CA LEU A 346 12.59 -9.97 -21.67
C LEU A 346 12.14 -8.88 -22.67
N GLY A 347 12.03 -7.64 -22.20
CA GLY A 347 11.74 -6.47 -23.05
C GLY A 347 12.87 -6.21 -24.04
N ASP A 348 14.10 -6.22 -23.56
CA ASP A 348 15.32 -6.07 -24.35
C ASP A 348 15.42 -7.12 -25.46
N SER A 349 15.14 -8.39 -25.12
CA SER A 349 15.12 -9.46 -26.12
C SER A 349 14.05 -9.25 -27.20
N CYS A 350 12.90 -8.69 -26.85
CA CYS A 350 11.87 -8.32 -27.83
C CYS A 350 12.38 -7.23 -28.80
N GLU A 351 13.09 -6.21 -28.29
CA GLU A 351 13.69 -5.18 -29.14
C GLU A 351 14.84 -5.74 -29.98
N ASN A 352 15.71 -6.61 -29.44
CA ASN A 352 16.78 -7.27 -30.18
C ASN A 352 16.23 -8.07 -31.35
N ILE A 353 15.18 -8.86 -31.16
CA ILE A 353 14.51 -9.58 -32.25
C ILE A 353 13.97 -8.59 -33.30
N SER A 354 13.37 -7.48 -32.87
CA SER A 354 12.91 -6.40 -33.77
C SER A 354 14.04 -5.83 -34.61
N ARG A 355 15.21 -5.61 -34.01
CA ARG A 355 16.43 -5.14 -34.70
C ARG A 355 16.94 -6.18 -35.70
N LEU A 356 16.94 -7.47 -35.38
CA LEU A 356 17.32 -8.57 -36.28
C LEU A 356 16.39 -8.62 -37.50
N LEU A 357 15.08 -8.58 -37.30
CA LEU A 357 14.11 -8.57 -38.40
C LEU A 357 14.24 -7.32 -39.30
N THR A 358 14.55 -6.16 -38.69
CA THR A 358 14.81 -4.93 -39.43
C THR A 358 16.06 -5.04 -40.31
N ARG A 359 17.17 -5.56 -39.77
CA ARG A 359 18.40 -5.77 -40.51
C ARG A 359 18.24 -6.78 -41.67
N LEU A 360 17.47 -7.88 -41.45
CA LEU A 360 17.13 -8.82 -42.48
C LEU A 360 16.49 -8.11 -43.69
N ARG A 361 15.52 -7.27 -43.46
CA ARG A 361 14.83 -6.50 -44.50
C ARG A 361 15.69 -5.43 -45.17
N VAL A 362 16.52 -4.72 -44.41
CA VAL A 362 17.47 -3.74 -44.95
C VAL A 362 18.44 -4.39 -45.93
N HIS A 363 18.86 -5.63 -45.65
CA HIS A 363 19.69 -6.42 -46.55
C HIS A 363 18.92 -7.10 -47.70
N LYS A 364 17.61 -6.81 -47.81
CA LYS A 364 16.71 -7.43 -48.81
C LYS A 364 16.72 -8.95 -48.77
N LEU A 365 16.84 -9.49 -47.56
CA LEU A 365 16.80 -10.92 -47.27
C LEU A 365 15.41 -11.23 -46.67
N ASP A 366 14.90 -12.43 -47.00
CA ASP A 366 13.67 -12.96 -46.41
C ASP A 366 13.92 -14.37 -45.92
N PHE A 367 13.20 -14.79 -44.89
CA PHE A 367 13.12 -16.18 -44.50
C PHE A 367 12.12 -16.91 -45.41
N ASP A 368 12.45 -18.15 -45.81
CA ASP A 368 11.47 -18.99 -46.49
C ASP A 368 10.40 -19.49 -45.53
N ASP A 369 9.32 -20.01 -46.09
CA ASP A 369 8.13 -20.43 -45.30
C ASP A 369 8.48 -21.56 -44.32
N GLU A 370 9.50 -22.40 -44.62
CA GLU A 370 9.99 -23.42 -43.70
C GLU A 370 10.68 -22.80 -42.48
N THR A 371 11.59 -21.85 -42.67
CA THR A 371 12.26 -21.10 -41.61
C THR A 371 11.29 -20.35 -40.74
N ILE A 372 10.29 -19.67 -41.35
CA ILE A 372 9.22 -18.97 -40.62
C ILE A 372 8.41 -19.96 -39.77
N SER A 373 8.11 -21.15 -40.31
CA SER A 373 7.38 -22.19 -39.57
C SER A 373 8.16 -22.67 -38.33
N LYS A 374 9.48 -22.87 -38.48
CA LYS A 374 10.40 -23.29 -37.40
C LYS A 374 10.50 -22.24 -36.31
N LEU A 375 10.64 -20.95 -36.68
CA LEU A 375 10.64 -19.85 -35.72
C LEU A 375 9.29 -19.72 -34.98
N ASN A 376 8.17 -19.86 -35.69
CA ASN A 376 6.84 -19.85 -35.09
C ASN A 376 6.62 -20.99 -34.08
N LEU A 377 7.22 -22.17 -34.31
CA LEU A 377 7.20 -23.30 -33.38
C LEU A 377 7.89 -22.91 -32.05
N LEU A 378 9.10 -22.33 -32.13
CA LEU A 378 9.85 -21.89 -30.93
C LEU A 378 9.16 -20.74 -30.23
N ILE A 379 8.68 -19.71 -30.96
CA ILE A 379 7.87 -18.61 -30.43
C ILE A 379 6.66 -19.12 -29.67
N GLY A 380 6.00 -20.18 -30.17
CA GLY A 380 4.87 -20.82 -29.48
C GLY A 380 5.24 -21.39 -28.10
N LYS A 381 6.45 -21.99 -27.98
CA LYS A 381 6.96 -22.53 -26.72
C LYS A 381 7.36 -21.43 -25.74
N VAL A 382 8.01 -20.37 -26.23
CA VAL A 382 8.34 -19.17 -25.43
C VAL A 382 7.06 -18.51 -24.91
N ASN A 383 6.02 -18.39 -25.74
CA ASN A 383 4.75 -17.85 -25.30
C ASN A 383 4.06 -18.71 -24.21
N HIS A 384 4.21 -20.04 -24.30
CA HIS A 384 3.73 -20.92 -23.23
C HIS A 384 4.54 -20.70 -21.93
N ALA A 385 5.86 -20.56 -22.00
CA ALA A 385 6.71 -20.27 -20.85
C ALA A 385 6.35 -18.92 -20.20
N PHE A 386 6.02 -17.88 -20.98
CA PHE A 386 5.48 -16.63 -20.45
C PHE A 386 4.20 -16.86 -19.62
N ALA A 387 3.27 -17.65 -20.13
CA ALA A 387 2.04 -17.93 -19.39
C ALA A 387 2.30 -18.66 -18.06
N VAL A 388 3.26 -19.61 -18.07
CA VAL A 388 3.71 -20.32 -16.86
C VAL A 388 4.36 -19.36 -15.88
N MET A 389 5.29 -18.52 -16.31
CA MET A 389 5.96 -17.52 -15.49
C MET A 389 4.95 -16.55 -14.84
N VAL A 390 4.04 -15.98 -15.61
CA VAL A 390 3.00 -15.07 -15.09
C VAL A 390 2.12 -15.77 -14.06
N SER A 391 1.78 -17.04 -14.28
CA SER A 391 1.03 -17.86 -13.32
C SER A 391 1.83 -18.07 -12.03
N ASN A 392 3.13 -18.39 -12.13
CA ASN A 392 3.99 -18.59 -10.97
C ASN A 392 4.18 -17.31 -10.16
N ILE A 393 4.34 -16.14 -10.80
CA ILE A 393 4.39 -14.84 -10.11
C ILE A 393 3.10 -14.60 -9.33
N LYS A 394 1.93 -14.82 -9.95
CA LYS A 394 0.63 -14.66 -9.27
C LYS A 394 0.49 -15.59 -8.08
N LEU A 395 0.86 -16.87 -8.23
CA LEU A 395 0.82 -17.85 -7.15
C LEU A 395 1.78 -17.48 -6.02
N ALA A 396 2.97 -16.94 -6.31
CA ALA A 396 3.90 -16.48 -5.29
C ALA A 396 3.32 -15.31 -4.48
N VAL A 397 2.73 -14.32 -5.15
CA VAL A 397 2.07 -13.17 -4.49
C VAL A 397 0.92 -13.62 -3.56
N ASP A 398 0.17 -14.64 -3.96
CA ASP A 398 -0.92 -15.21 -3.17
C ASP A 398 -0.44 -16.22 -2.10
N GLY A 399 0.88 -16.44 -1.96
CA GLY A 399 1.47 -17.42 -1.03
C GLY A 399 1.21 -18.89 -1.39
N GLY A 400 0.84 -19.15 -2.64
CA GLY A 400 0.44 -20.47 -3.13
C GLY A 400 1.47 -21.21 -3.97
N LEU A 401 2.66 -20.62 -4.23
CA LEU A 401 3.69 -21.25 -5.06
C LEU A 401 4.41 -22.34 -4.27
N LYS A 402 4.13 -23.61 -4.59
CA LYS A 402 4.71 -24.79 -3.93
C LYS A 402 5.59 -25.65 -4.83
N ASP A 403 5.55 -25.42 -6.13
CA ASP A 403 6.29 -26.20 -7.12
C ASP A 403 6.48 -25.35 -8.37
N ILE A 404 7.64 -25.48 -9.01
CA ILE A 404 8.01 -24.82 -10.27
C ILE A 404 8.43 -25.81 -11.35
N SER A 405 8.06 -27.09 -11.22
CA SER A 405 8.33 -28.13 -12.23
C SER A 405 7.73 -27.78 -13.59
N ASN A 406 6.63 -27.00 -13.61
CA ASN A 406 6.03 -26.45 -14.81
C ASN A 406 6.98 -25.49 -15.55
N ALA A 407 7.73 -24.66 -14.82
CA ALA A 407 8.69 -23.73 -15.41
C ALA A 407 9.91 -24.47 -15.97
N TYR A 408 10.48 -25.44 -15.25
CA TYR A 408 11.53 -26.32 -15.76
C TYR A 408 11.11 -27.05 -17.04
N SER A 409 9.91 -27.66 -17.04
CA SER A 409 9.40 -28.35 -18.23
C SER A 409 9.16 -27.41 -19.42
N ALA A 410 8.85 -26.13 -19.19
CA ALA A 410 8.67 -25.16 -20.26
C ALA A 410 10.03 -24.75 -20.86
N GLU A 411 11.03 -24.50 -20.00
CA GLU A 411 12.39 -24.16 -20.39
C GLU A 411 13.07 -25.31 -21.11
N ASP A 412 13.02 -26.57 -20.59
CA ASP A 412 13.54 -27.77 -21.25
C ASP A 412 13.02 -27.90 -22.70
N LYS A 413 11.73 -27.66 -22.92
CA LYS A 413 11.12 -27.71 -24.25
C LYS A 413 11.62 -26.61 -25.20
N ILE A 414 11.95 -25.44 -24.66
CA ILE A 414 12.58 -24.38 -25.45
C ILE A 414 13.97 -24.81 -25.87
N ASN A 415 14.79 -25.30 -24.95
CA ASN A 415 16.15 -25.74 -25.16
C ASN A 415 16.25 -26.90 -26.18
N GLU A 416 15.47 -27.99 -26.00
CA GLU A 416 15.36 -29.09 -26.92
C GLU A 416 15.03 -28.61 -28.35
N THR A 417 14.07 -27.71 -28.47
CA THR A 417 13.65 -27.21 -29.78
C THR A 417 14.74 -26.34 -30.39
N ARG A 418 15.33 -25.43 -29.60
CA ARG A 418 16.40 -24.55 -30.05
C ARG A 418 17.60 -25.38 -30.54
N ASP A 419 18.02 -26.39 -29.77
CA ASP A 419 19.15 -27.25 -30.16
C ASP A 419 18.89 -27.97 -31.48
N THR A 420 17.70 -28.56 -31.63
CA THR A 420 17.32 -29.22 -32.89
C THR A 420 17.36 -28.26 -34.08
N LEU A 421 16.74 -27.08 -33.94
CA LEU A 421 16.66 -26.07 -35.00
C LEU A 421 18.02 -25.46 -35.33
N ARG A 422 18.88 -25.29 -34.31
CA ARG A 422 20.24 -24.79 -34.48
C ARG A 422 21.10 -25.77 -35.25
N ASP A 423 21.07 -27.07 -34.90
CA ASP A 423 21.82 -28.10 -35.58
C ASP A 423 21.42 -28.21 -37.07
N GLU A 424 20.13 -28.14 -37.37
CA GLU A 424 19.62 -28.08 -38.72
C GLU A 424 20.15 -26.85 -39.49
N GLY A 425 20.17 -25.65 -38.84
CA GLY A 425 20.70 -24.43 -39.43
C GLY A 425 22.23 -24.55 -39.76
N ILE A 426 23.00 -25.10 -38.84
CA ILE A 426 24.45 -25.33 -39.03
C ILE A 426 24.70 -26.29 -40.20
N LEU A 427 23.95 -27.37 -40.28
CA LEU A 427 24.05 -28.32 -41.40
C LEU A 427 23.73 -27.69 -42.79
N GLN A 428 22.87 -26.70 -42.82
CA GLN A 428 22.59 -25.93 -44.05
C GLN A 428 23.80 -25.08 -44.46
N ILE A 429 24.50 -24.44 -43.49
CA ILE A 429 25.74 -23.70 -43.76
C ILE A 429 26.82 -24.64 -44.30
N GLU A 430 27.05 -25.80 -43.70
CA GLU A 430 28.04 -26.78 -44.11
C GLU A 430 27.82 -27.32 -45.54
N LYS A 431 26.56 -27.42 -45.98
CA LYS A 431 26.18 -27.81 -47.34
C LYS A 431 26.36 -26.70 -48.37
N GLY A 432 26.93 -25.55 -48.01
CA GLY A 432 27.28 -24.49 -48.95
C GLY A 432 26.09 -23.69 -49.46
N ALA A 433 25.10 -23.46 -48.61
CA ALA A 433 23.94 -22.68 -49.00
C ALA A 433 24.33 -21.21 -49.32
N ASP A 434 23.86 -20.70 -50.45
CA ASP A 434 24.04 -19.31 -50.89
C ASP A 434 23.41 -18.28 -49.94
N LYS A 435 22.80 -18.74 -48.85
CA LYS A 435 22.01 -17.91 -47.89
C LYS A 435 22.72 -17.75 -46.53
N PHE A 436 24.04 -17.74 -46.46
CA PHE A 436 24.81 -17.68 -45.21
C PHE A 436 24.33 -16.58 -44.27
N LEU A 437 24.10 -15.37 -44.78
CA LEU A 437 23.70 -14.23 -43.96
C LEU A 437 22.28 -14.40 -43.38
N SER A 438 21.33 -14.96 -44.14
CA SER A 438 19.99 -15.25 -43.68
C SER A 438 19.97 -16.30 -42.56
N ILE A 439 20.84 -17.35 -42.70
CA ILE A 439 20.95 -18.40 -41.68
C ILE A 439 21.55 -17.80 -40.37
N ASN A 440 22.51 -16.89 -40.46
CA ASN A 440 23.04 -16.22 -39.26
C ASN A 440 21.95 -15.45 -38.50
N TYR A 441 21.13 -14.66 -39.19
CA TYR A 441 20.01 -13.99 -38.55
C TYR A 441 19.01 -14.98 -37.94
N TYR A 442 18.78 -16.12 -38.55
CA TYR A 442 17.97 -17.20 -38.00
C TYR A 442 18.56 -17.75 -36.70
N LEU A 443 19.90 -18.03 -36.68
CA LEU A 443 20.60 -18.53 -35.49
C LEU A 443 20.58 -17.49 -34.34
N ASP A 444 20.78 -16.21 -34.67
CA ASP A 444 20.69 -15.11 -33.67
C ASP A 444 19.27 -15.02 -33.06
N MET A 445 18.23 -15.18 -33.87
CA MET A 445 16.85 -15.22 -33.36
C MET A 445 16.60 -16.45 -32.48
N LEU A 446 17.14 -17.60 -32.79
CA LEU A 446 17.04 -18.79 -31.93
C LEU A 446 17.69 -18.54 -30.56
N ALA A 447 18.86 -17.86 -30.55
CA ALA A 447 19.57 -17.51 -29.31
C ALA A 447 18.79 -16.52 -28.45
N GLU A 448 18.23 -15.49 -29.05
CA GLU A 448 17.38 -14.53 -28.30
C GLU A 448 16.11 -15.18 -27.70
N LEU A 449 15.45 -16.08 -28.47
CA LEU A 449 14.28 -16.79 -28.01
C LEU A 449 14.59 -17.78 -26.87
N GLU A 450 15.78 -18.38 -26.88
CA GLU A 450 16.20 -19.25 -25.77
C GLU A 450 16.59 -18.45 -24.54
N ALA A 451 17.32 -17.34 -24.68
CA ALA A 451 17.66 -16.45 -23.57
C ALA A 451 16.40 -15.97 -22.82
N MET A 452 15.29 -15.74 -23.56
CA MET A 452 14.00 -15.46 -22.91
C MET A 452 13.52 -16.62 -22.04
N GLY A 453 13.76 -17.87 -22.43
CA GLY A 453 13.47 -19.05 -21.61
C GLY A 453 14.24 -19.04 -20.29
N ASP A 454 15.53 -18.70 -20.35
CA ASP A 454 16.41 -18.59 -19.19
C ASP A 454 15.95 -17.50 -18.22
N PHE A 455 15.58 -16.32 -18.71
CA PHE A 455 15.05 -15.25 -17.87
C PHE A 455 13.75 -15.68 -17.16
N MET A 456 12.83 -16.36 -17.84
CA MET A 456 11.57 -16.82 -17.27
C MET A 456 11.74 -17.89 -16.19
N ILE A 457 12.69 -18.83 -16.36
CA ILE A 457 12.98 -19.82 -15.31
C ILE A 457 13.68 -19.16 -14.11
N ASN A 458 14.62 -18.22 -14.33
CA ASN A 458 15.28 -17.46 -13.28
C ASN A 458 14.27 -16.70 -12.40
N ILE A 459 13.23 -16.12 -13.00
CA ILE A 459 12.11 -15.47 -12.26
C ILE A 459 11.42 -16.49 -11.37
N SER A 460 11.00 -17.63 -11.92
CA SER A 460 10.30 -18.67 -11.17
C SER A 460 11.13 -19.24 -10.03
N GLN A 461 12.43 -19.48 -10.26
CA GLN A 461 13.39 -19.93 -9.24
C GLN A 461 13.58 -18.90 -8.13
N SER A 462 13.71 -17.63 -8.48
CA SER A 462 13.90 -16.54 -7.51
C SER A 462 12.73 -16.43 -6.54
N LEU A 463 11.52 -16.61 -7.05
CA LEU A 463 10.28 -16.60 -6.24
C LEU A 463 10.18 -17.86 -5.38
N PHE A 464 10.48 -19.04 -5.91
CA PHE A 464 10.36 -20.31 -5.20
C PHE A 464 11.33 -20.41 -4.02
N HIS A 465 12.61 -20.03 -4.21
CA HIS A 465 13.63 -20.13 -3.16
C HIS A 465 13.37 -19.22 -1.95
N GLU A 466 12.61 -18.15 -2.08
CA GLU A 466 12.29 -17.27 -0.96
C GLU A 466 11.12 -17.79 -0.13
N PHE A 467 10.14 -18.44 -0.75
CA PHE A 467 8.93 -18.92 -0.06
C PHE A 467 9.07 -20.34 0.52
N ASP A 468 10.16 -21.05 0.22
CA ASP A 468 10.43 -22.42 0.72
C ASP A 468 11.33 -22.44 1.98
N ASN A 469 11.81 -21.27 2.48
CA ASN A 469 12.60 -21.03 3.69
C ASN A 469 11.84 -20.18 4.71
#